data_c7b05f8a4675b3676aad3fd90ad29994
#
_entry.id   c7b05f8a4675b3676aad3fd90ad29994
#
_cell.length_a   1.000
_cell.length_b   1.000
_cell.length_c   1.000
_cell.angle_alpha   90.00
_cell.angle_beta   90.00
_cell.angle_gamma   90.00
#
_symmetry.space_group_name_H-M   'P 1'
#
loop_
_entity.id
_entity.type
_entity.pdbx_description
1 polymer ?
#
loop_
_entity_poly.entity_id
_entity_poly.type
_entity_poly.pdbx_seq_one_letter_code
_entity_poly.pdbx_strand_id
1 'polypeptide(L)'
;MKRWRLIIMPIIVVAIGLWVARPGKPPEVLRPGHTEESPVIDAPAAETLDEILRRDPYSFFPMSLKKYDDTIHGYAHSFDKHERINGVLRKPEKCEVRFREKPFAVHMSWTEGAGLASKVLFVEGENNGKMLARGWGPLKFLGIQTRDVDGADAKASGRFTIAQFGFKKSTERTLASMKRAKDNGKLFLKYEGIVPVEKLGGQKCHKFVRSPYDPPEEDQLSELTLYYDTEHWLQVGAILRDVKGQLLGEYFFSNVQINPEFSDKQFTRDAL
;
A
#
# COMPACT_ATOMS: atom_id res chain seq x y z
N MET A 1 6.08 -37.78 -48.34
CA MET A 1 7.00 -36.96 -49.17
C MET A 1 7.46 -35.76 -48.32
N LYS A 2 8.69 -35.82 -47.82
CA LYS A 2 9.30 -34.78 -46.96
C LYS A 2 10.00 -33.77 -47.88
N ARG A 3 9.67 -32.49 -47.74
CA ARG A 3 10.44 -31.42 -48.36
C ARG A 3 11.22 -30.66 -47.32
N TRP A 4 12.53 -30.87 -47.26
CA TRP A 4 13.51 -30.06 -46.55
C TRP A 4 13.75 -28.76 -47.29
N ARG A 5 13.74 -27.63 -46.64
CA ARG A 5 14.25 -26.35 -47.13
C ARG A 5 15.58 -26.06 -46.43
N LEU A 6 16.64 -26.05 -47.25
CA LEU A 6 17.97 -25.56 -46.89
C LEU A 6 17.89 -24.04 -46.67
N ILE A 7 18.46 -23.57 -45.60
CA ILE A 7 18.76 -22.15 -45.35
C ILE A 7 20.23 -21.94 -45.65
N ILE A 8 20.52 -21.15 -46.68
CA ILE A 8 21.85 -20.74 -47.11
C ILE A 8 22.23 -19.49 -46.28
N MET A 9 23.33 -19.58 -45.54
CA MET A 9 23.98 -18.43 -44.87
C MET A 9 24.94 -17.74 -45.86
N PRO A 10 24.95 -16.42 -46.00
CA PRO A 10 26.01 -15.73 -46.75
C PRO A 10 27.24 -15.49 -45.86
N ILE A 11 28.38 -15.87 -46.41
CA ILE A 11 29.72 -15.61 -45.90
C ILE A 11 30.08 -14.14 -46.20
N ILE A 12 30.34 -13.35 -45.15
CA ILE A 12 30.88 -11.98 -45.31
C ILE A 12 32.41 -12.08 -45.33
N VAL A 13 33.00 -11.76 -46.50
CA VAL A 13 34.45 -11.61 -46.67
C VAL A 13 34.86 -10.22 -46.22
N VAL A 14 35.70 -10.13 -45.17
CA VAL A 14 36.31 -8.90 -44.72
C VAL A 14 37.62 -8.69 -45.48
N ALA A 15 37.66 -7.68 -46.35
CA ALA A 15 38.88 -7.27 -47.03
C ALA A 15 39.71 -6.33 -46.11
N ILE A 16 40.90 -6.78 -45.73
CA ILE A 16 41.88 -5.97 -44.98
C ILE A 16 42.66 -5.12 -45.98
N GLY A 17 42.40 -3.83 -46.03
CA GLY A 17 43.17 -2.86 -46.79
C GLY A 17 44.38 -2.37 -46.01
N LEU A 18 45.61 -2.68 -46.49
CA LEU A 18 46.85 -2.07 -45.97
C LEU A 18 46.90 -0.59 -46.37
N TRP A 19 46.94 0.28 -45.39
CA TRP A 19 47.19 1.70 -45.57
C TRP A 19 48.69 1.98 -45.32
N VAL A 20 49.43 2.38 -46.36
CA VAL A 20 50.81 2.83 -46.24
C VAL A 20 50.84 4.27 -45.78
N ALA A 21 51.37 4.51 -44.56
CA ALA A 21 51.51 5.84 -44.00
C ALA A 21 52.59 6.66 -44.70
N ARG A 22 52.26 7.84 -45.19
CA ARG A 22 53.26 8.89 -45.64
C ARG A 22 53.69 9.67 -44.41
N PRO A 23 54.98 10.08 -44.32
CA PRO A 23 55.49 10.88 -43.21
C PRO A 23 54.91 12.31 -43.28
N GLY A 24 54.15 12.68 -42.27
CA GLY A 24 53.60 14.03 -42.09
C GLY A 24 54.59 14.94 -41.40
N LYS A 25 54.52 16.24 -41.68
CA LYS A 25 55.29 17.34 -41.07
C LYS A 25 55.16 17.32 -39.52
N PRO A 26 56.20 17.81 -38.80
CA PRO A 26 56.16 17.93 -37.33
C PRO A 26 55.04 18.91 -36.92
N PRO A 27 54.39 18.66 -35.77
CA PRO A 27 53.28 19.50 -35.32
C PRO A 27 53.81 20.86 -34.81
N GLU A 28 53.10 21.89 -35.25
CA GLU A 28 53.22 23.27 -34.75
C GLU A 28 52.78 23.32 -33.28
N VAL A 29 53.66 23.84 -32.40
CA VAL A 29 53.35 23.99 -31.00
C VAL A 29 52.36 25.15 -30.82
N LEU A 30 51.08 24.81 -30.68
CA LEU A 30 50.04 25.75 -30.31
C LEU A 30 50.28 26.19 -28.83
N ARG A 31 50.42 27.47 -28.61
CA ARG A 31 50.44 28.09 -27.27
C ARG A 31 49.09 27.82 -26.59
N PRO A 32 49.05 27.61 -25.24
CA PRO A 32 47.79 27.43 -24.57
C PRO A 32 46.92 28.68 -24.69
N GLY A 33 45.85 28.58 -25.47
CA GLY A 33 44.79 29.57 -25.50
C GLY A 33 44.08 29.55 -24.16
N HIS A 34 43.75 30.71 -23.64
CA HIS A 34 42.86 30.85 -22.48
C HIS A 34 41.55 30.07 -22.78
N THR A 35 41.36 28.97 -22.08
CA THR A 35 40.07 28.32 -22.02
C THR A 35 39.18 29.23 -21.19
N GLU A 36 38.26 29.96 -21.85
CA GLU A 36 37.11 30.51 -21.16
C GLU A 36 36.33 29.30 -20.60
N GLU A 37 36.33 29.15 -19.29
CA GLU A 37 35.42 28.24 -18.59
C GLU A 37 34.02 28.66 -18.99
N SER A 38 33.37 27.85 -19.82
CA SER A 38 31.94 27.97 -20.04
C SER A 38 31.25 27.85 -18.68
N PRO A 39 30.32 28.74 -18.36
CA PRO A 39 29.59 28.66 -17.09
C PRO A 39 28.94 27.26 -17.00
N VAL A 40 29.32 26.50 -16.00
CA VAL A 40 28.61 25.24 -15.64
C VAL A 40 27.24 25.70 -15.21
N ILE A 41 26.27 25.56 -16.11
CA ILE A 41 24.85 25.69 -15.77
C ILE A 41 24.55 24.47 -14.92
N ASP A 42 24.57 24.65 -13.60
CA ASP A 42 24.09 23.62 -12.67
C ASP A 42 22.68 23.22 -13.12
N ALA A 43 22.54 21.97 -13.53
CA ALA A 43 21.21 21.42 -13.78
C ALA A 43 20.38 21.61 -12.52
N PRO A 44 19.15 22.11 -12.62
CA PRO A 44 18.31 22.31 -11.44
C PRO A 44 18.24 21.00 -10.65
N ALA A 45 18.55 21.09 -9.35
CA ALA A 45 18.51 19.93 -8.47
C ALA A 45 17.15 19.23 -8.61
N ALA A 46 17.14 17.90 -8.75
CA ALA A 46 15.90 17.13 -8.86
C ALA A 46 15.04 17.41 -7.63
N GLU A 47 13.77 17.74 -7.88
CA GLU A 47 12.80 18.04 -6.82
C GLU A 47 12.66 16.82 -5.88
N THR A 48 12.73 17.07 -4.59
CA THR A 48 12.61 16.01 -3.57
C THR A 48 11.16 15.55 -3.43
N LEU A 49 10.97 14.32 -2.95
CA LEU A 49 9.62 13.81 -2.66
C LEU A 49 8.84 14.73 -1.70
N ASP A 50 9.50 15.29 -0.68
CA ASP A 50 8.87 16.19 0.29
C ASP A 50 8.34 17.46 -0.40
N GLU A 51 9.10 18.05 -1.30
CA GLU A 51 8.68 19.23 -2.09
C GLU A 51 7.50 18.92 -2.99
N ILE A 52 7.53 17.76 -3.69
CA ILE A 52 6.42 17.30 -4.53
C ILE A 52 5.15 17.16 -3.69
N LEU A 53 5.23 16.51 -2.53
CA LEU A 53 4.08 16.26 -1.67
C LEU A 53 3.53 17.51 -0.99
N ARG A 54 4.36 18.52 -0.72
CA ARG A 54 3.88 19.82 -0.21
C ARG A 54 3.09 20.58 -1.27
N ARG A 55 3.47 20.45 -2.54
CA ARG A 55 2.78 21.08 -3.67
C ARG A 55 1.55 20.30 -4.10
N ASP A 56 1.65 18.99 -4.24
CA ASP A 56 0.56 18.10 -4.65
C ASP A 56 0.52 16.83 -3.78
N PRO A 57 -0.08 16.89 -2.59
CA PRO A 57 -0.18 15.73 -1.70
C PRO A 57 -1.02 14.59 -2.28
N TYR A 58 -1.92 14.87 -3.24
CA TYR A 58 -2.74 13.85 -3.88
C TYR A 58 -1.91 12.88 -4.73
N SER A 59 -0.82 13.34 -5.33
CA SER A 59 0.06 12.52 -6.18
C SER A 59 0.68 11.32 -5.46
N PHE A 60 0.80 11.38 -4.14
CA PHE A 60 1.35 10.28 -3.33
C PHE A 60 0.56 8.97 -3.47
N PHE A 61 -0.76 9.05 -3.47
CA PHE A 61 -1.63 7.86 -3.37
C PHE A 61 -1.51 6.93 -4.60
N PRO A 62 -1.56 7.42 -5.84
CA PRO A 62 -1.30 6.55 -7.00
C PRO A 62 0.14 6.04 -7.04
N MET A 63 1.13 6.80 -6.56
CA MET A 63 2.52 6.34 -6.46
C MET A 63 2.66 5.23 -5.42
N SER A 64 2.00 5.35 -4.26
CA SER A 64 1.96 4.32 -3.21
C SER A 64 1.32 3.02 -3.74
N LEU A 65 0.19 3.11 -4.46
CA LEU A 65 -0.46 1.95 -5.09
C LEU A 65 0.45 1.28 -6.12
N LYS A 66 1.11 2.07 -6.96
CA LYS A 66 2.08 1.51 -7.93
C LYS A 66 3.21 0.77 -7.23
N LYS A 67 3.82 1.38 -6.20
CA LYS A 67 4.88 0.75 -5.42
C LYS A 67 4.40 -0.55 -4.76
N TYR A 68 3.18 -0.55 -4.22
CA TYR A 68 2.54 -1.74 -3.66
C TYR A 68 2.44 -2.86 -4.71
N ASP A 69 1.89 -2.56 -5.89
CA ASP A 69 1.70 -3.54 -6.96
C ASP A 69 3.01 -4.13 -7.47
N ASP A 70 4.08 -3.33 -7.46
CA ASP A 70 5.40 -3.76 -7.91
C ASP A 70 6.15 -4.64 -6.88
N THR A 71 5.80 -4.55 -5.56
CA THR A 71 6.66 -5.10 -4.51
C THR A 71 5.96 -5.97 -3.47
N ILE A 72 4.64 -5.89 -3.30
CA ILE A 72 3.93 -6.56 -2.21
C ILE A 72 3.12 -7.74 -2.73
N HIS A 73 3.38 -8.92 -2.18
CA HIS A 73 2.64 -10.15 -2.49
C HIS A 73 1.88 -10.69 -1.28
N GLY A 74 2.25 -10.24 -0.10
CA GLY A 74 1.62 -10.60 1.15
C GLY A 74 2.32 -9.93 2.32
N TYR A 75 1.73 -9.99 3.49
CA TYR A 75 2.31 -9.44 4.72
C TYR A 75 1.70 -10.07 5.96
N ALA A 76 2.43 -9.97 7.08
CA ALA A 76 1.92 -10.23 8.41
C ALA A 76 2.12 -9.00 9.28
N HIS A 77 1.22 -8.75 10.22
CA HIS A 77 1.32 -7.60 11.13
C HIS A 77 0.41 -7.75 12.34
N SER A 78 0.68 -6.97 13.38
CA SER A 78 -0.28 -6.71 14.47
C SER A 78 -1.19 -5.56 14.06
N PHE A 79 -2.49 -5.68 14.36
CA PHE A 79 -3.53 -4.70 14.01
C PHE A 79 -4.29 -4.25 15.23
N ASP A 80 -4.14 -2.99 15.59
CA ASP A 80 -4.89 -2.32 16.63
C ASP A 80 -6.04 -1.53 16.00
N LYS A 81 -7.27 -1.77 16.44
CA LYS A 81 -8.44 -1.01 15.98
C LYS A 81 -9.32 -0.55 17.14
N HIS A 82 -9.89 0.64 16.97
CA HIS A 82 -10.85 1.22 17.88
C HIS A 82 -11.94 1.93 17.07
N GLU A 83 -13.15 1.41 17.08
CA GLU A 83 -14.20 1.82 16.16
C GLU A 83 -15.49 2.23 16.87
N ARG A 84 -16.17 3.21 16.30
CA ARG A 84 -17.57 3.54 16.61
C ARG A 84 -18.47 2.82 15.60
N ILE A 85 -19.30 1.91 16.11
CA ILE A 85 -20.25 1.13 15.33
C ILE A 85 -21.66 1.45 15.79
N ASN A 86 -22.53 1.86 14.87
CA ASN A 86 -23.91 2.26 15.18
C ASN A 86 -23.99 3.30 16.30
N GLY A 87 -23.11 4.31 16.26
CA GLY A 87 -23.05 5.38 17.24
C GLY A 87 -22.35 5.03 18.57
N VAL A 88 -21.98 3.78 18.81
CA VAL A 88 -21.34 3.32 20.06
C VAL A 88 -19.86 3.07 19.83
N LEU A 89 -19.00 3.77 20.58
CA LEU A 89 -17.57 3.50 20.59
C LEU A 89 -17.31 2.17 21.28
N ARG A 90 -16.80 1.19 20.55
CA ARG A 90 -16.51 -0.16 21.03
C ARG A 90 -15.22 -0.16 21.87
N LYS A 91 -14.96 -1.26 22.58
CA LYS A 91 -13.63 -1.46 23.21
C LYS A 91 -12.56 -1.61 22.14
N PRO A 92 -11.33 -1.15 22.41
CA PRO A 92 -10.22 -1.43 21.50
C PRO A 92 -10.02 -2.93 21.29
N GLU A 93 -9.63 -3.29 20.10
CA GLU A 93 -9.33 -4.67 19.70
C GLU A 93 -7.90 -4.76 19.17
N LYS A 94 -7.23 -5.90 19.43
CA LYS A 94 -5.96 -6.23 18.80
C LYS A 94 -6.04 -7.59 18.16
N CYS A 95 -5.48 -7.73 16.97
CA CYS A 95 -5.38 -9.01 16.29
C CYS A 95 -4.08 -9.14 15.50
N GLU A 96 -3.61 -10.38 15.38
CA GLU A 96 -2.55 -10.77 14.46
C GLU A 96 -3.18 -11.10 13.12
N VAL A 97 -2.58 -10.56 12.06
CA VAL A 97 -3.07 -10.71 10.70
C VAL A 97 -2.02 -11.35 9.81
N ARG A 98 -2.48 -12.27 8.96
CA ARG A 98 -1.74 -12.77 7.79
C ARG A 98 -2.55 -12.47 6.57
N PHE A 99 -1.90 -11.91 5.58
CA PHE A 99 -2.52 -11.47 4.33
C PHE A 99 -1.73 -11.96 3.13
N ARG A 100 -2.42 -12.44 2.13
CA ARG A 100 -1.85 -12.84 0.83
C ARG A 100 -2.69 -12.21 -0.29
N GLU A 101 -1.99 -11.68 -1.31
CA GLU A 101 -2.65 -11.03 -2.45
C GLU A 101 -3.28 -12.02 -3.43
N LYS A 102 -2.58 -13.11 -3.72
CA LYS A 102 -3.03 -14.07 -4.76
C LYS A 102 -2.85 -15.52 -4.34
N PRO A 103 -3.95 -16.31 -4.24
CA PRO A 103 -5.32 -15.81 -4.17
C PRO A 103 -5.50 -14.91 -2.95
N PHE A 104 -6.41 -13.93 -3.05
CA PHE A 104 -6.67 -13.03 -1.92
C PHE A 104 -7.07 -13.84 -0.68
N ALA A 105 -6.33 -13.68 0.40
CA ALA A 105 -6.58 -14.41 1.63
C ALA A 105 -6.24 -13.56 2.86
N VAL A 106 -7.10 -13.60 3.86
CA VAL A 106 -6.95 -12.90 5.14
C VAL A 106 -7.24 -13.85 6.27
N HIS A 107 -6.27 -14.02 7.17
CA HIS A 107 -6.44 -14.70 8.45
C HIS A 107 -6.23 -13.69 9.57
N MET A 108 -7.21 -13.55 10.45
CA MET A 108 -7.13 -12.70 11.65
C MET A 108 -7.28 -13.55 12.89
N SER A 109 -6.47 -13.28 13.91
CA SER A 109 -6.53 -13.93 15.23
C SER A 109 -6.50 -12.86 16.31
N TRP A 110 -7.61 -12.67 17.03
CA TRP A 110 -7.72 -11.67 18.10
C TRP A 110 -6.91 -12.08 19.32
N THR A 111 -6.06 -11.16 19.77
CA THR A 111 -5.30 -11.29 21.04
C THR A 111 -5.96 -10.55 22.17
N GLU A 112 -6.65 -9.41 21.87
CA GLU A 112 -7.37 -8.61 22.84
C GLU A 112 -8.70 -8.11 22.24
N GLY A 113 -9.70 -7.92 23.11
CA GLY A 113 -10.95 -7.27 22.74
C GLY A 113 -11.86 -8.04 21.79
N ALA A 114 -11.59 -9.31 21.55
CA ALA A 114 -12.41 -10.13 20.66
C ALA A 114 -13.90 -9.99 20.97
N GLY A 115 -14.68 -9.69 19.92
CA GLY A 115 -16.14 -9.62 20.04
C GLY A 115 -16.79 -11.01 19.97
N LEU A 116 -17.36 -11.38 18.80
CA LEU A 116 -17.99 -12.68 18.58
C LEU A 116 -17.00 -13.76 18.13
N ALA A 117 -15.98 -13.40 17.39
CA ALA A 117 -14.99 -14.32 16.82
C ALA A 117 -13.62 -14.14 17.44
N SER A 118 -12.93 -15.23 17.74
CA SER A 118 -11.52 -15.24 18.12
C SER A 118 -10.59 -15.35 16.93
N LYS A 119 -11.05 -15.99 15.85
CA LYS A 119 -10.31 -16.09 14.59
C LYS A 119 -11.28 -16.01 13.41
N VAL A 120 -10.82 -15.45 12.32
CA VAL A 120 -11.54 -15.40 11.05
C VAL A 120 -10.58 -15.68 9.90
N LEU A 121 -11.03 -16.45 8.92
CA LEU A 121 -10.32 -16.74 7.69
C LEU A 121 -11.24 -16.48 6.50
N PHE A 122 -10.73 -15.73 5.54
CA PHE A 122 -11.33 -15.57 4.22
C PHE A 122 -10.30 -15.90 3.15
N VAL A 123 -10.68 -16.74 2.20
CA VAL A 123 -9.86 -17.06 1.00
C VAL A 123 -10.79 -16.91 -0.20
N GLU A 124 -10.40 -16.05 -1.13
CA GLU A 124 -11.15 -15.81 -2.36
C GLU A 124 -11.24 -17.11 -3.19
N GLY A 125 -12.44 -17.39 -3.69
CA GLY A 125 -12.71 -18.62 -4.45
C GLY A 125 -12.98 -19.85 -3.59
N GLU A 126 -12.77 -19.81 -2.26
CA GLU A 126 -13.06 -20.91 -1.35
C GLU A 126 -14.36 -20.70 -0.58
N ASN A 127 -14.88 -21.80 0.03
CA ASN A 127 -16.05 -21.80 0.91
C ASN A 127 -17.29 -21.10 0.30
N ASN A 128 -17.48 -21.17 -1.02
CA ASN A 128 -18.54 -20.48 -1.76
C ASN A 128 -18.54 -18.94 -1.52
N GLY A 129 -17.35 -18.31 -1.44
CA GLY A 129 -17.19 -16.89 -1.20
C GLY A 129 -17.50 -16.45 0.24
N LYS A 130 -17.61 -17.39 1.17
CA LYS A 130 -17.88 -17.12 2.58
C LYS A 130 -16.62 -17.16 3.42
N MET A 131 -16.62 -16.43 4.54
CA MET A 131 -15.57 -16.52 5.54
C MET A 131 -15.84 -17.66 6.54
N LEU A 132 -14.78 -18.19 7.11
CA LEU A 132 -14.81 -19.11 8.24
C LEU A 132 -14.51 -18.33 9.53
N ALA A 133 -15.26 -18.59 10.59
CA ALA A 133 -15.07 -17.92 11.87
C ALA A 133 -15.10 -18.94 13.02
N ARG A 134 -14.16 -18.81 13.95
CA ARG A 134 -14.17 -19.52 15.22
C ARG A 134 -14.67 -18.57 16.31
N GLY A 135 -15.68 -18.96 17.05
CA GLY A 135 -16.24 -18.16 18.14
C GLY A 135 -15.26 -17.89 19.28
N TRP A 136 -15.50 -16.81 20.02
CA TRP A 136 -14.79 -16.48 21.24
C TRP A 136 -15.59 -16.88 22.49
N GLY A 137 -14.90 -17.17 23.61
CA GLY A 137 -15.55 -17.52 24.87
C GLY A 137 -16.47 -18.75 24.76
N PRO A 138 -17.72 -18.68 25.23
CA PRO A 138 -18.69 -19.80 25.13
C PRO A 138 -18.99 -20.20 23.69
N LEU A 139 -18.85 -19.30 22.70
CA LEU A 139 -19.10 -19.61 21.30
C LEU A 139 -18.08 -20.56 20.67
N LYS A 140 -16.97 -20.85 21.37
CA LYS A 140 -15.98 -21.85 20.92
C LYS A 140 -16.58 -23.25 20.73
N PHE A 141 -17.60 -23.58 21.53
CA PHE A 141 -18.26 -24.90 21.43
C PHE A 141 -19.06 -25.10 20.16
N LEU A 142 -19.38 -24.02 19.44
CA LEU A 142 -20.08 -24.10 18.14
C LEU A 142 -19.13 -24.56 17.02
N GLY A 143 -17.84 -24.71 17.30
CA GLY A 143 -16.82 -25.03 16.28
C GLY A 143 -16.65 -23.91 15.27
N ILE A 144 -16.17 -24.28 14.08
CA ILE A 144 -15.93 -23.33 12.98
C ILE A 144 -17.24 -23.11 12.22
N GLN A 145 -17.68 -21.86 12.16
CA GLN A 145 -18.88 -21.43 11.48
C GLN A 145 -18.56 -20.79 10.13
N THR A 146 -19.39 -21.03 9.14
CA THR A 146 -19.34 -20.32 7.85
C THR A 146 -20.24 -19.09 7.95
N ARG A 147 -19.74 -17.91 7.50
CA ARG A 147 -20.44 -16.63 7.55
C ARG A 147 -20.33 -15.89 6.24
N ASP A 148 -21.36 -15.14 5.88
CA ASP A 148 -21.30 -14.26 4.72
C ASP A 148 -20.38 -13.06 5.02
N VAL A 149 -19.49 -12.73 4.10
CA VAL A 149 -18.51 -11.63 4.28
C VAL A 149 -19.19 -10.26 4.43
N ASP A 150 -20.35 -10.08 3.85
CA ASP A 150 -21.19 -8.88 3.93
C ASP A 150 -22.47 -9.09 4.73
N GLY A 151 -22.52 -10.15 5.54
CA GLY A 151 -23.65 -10.47 6.42
C GLY A 151 -23.86 -9.43 7.50
N ALA A 152 -25.02 -9.45 8.15
CA ALA A 152 -25.39 -8.50 9.20
C ALA A 152 -24.43 -8.56 10.40
N ASP A 153 -23.97 -9.76 10.77
CA ASP A 153 -23.00 -9.99 11.84
C ASP A 153 -21.60 -9.44 11.48
N ALA A 154 -21.14 -9.58 10.24
CA ALA A 154 -19.90 -9.00 9.74
C ALA A 154 -19.96 -7.47 9.78
N LYS A 155 -21.05 -6.86 9.27
CA LYS A 155 -21.28 -5.41 9.29
C LYS A 155 -21.45 -4.84 10.70
N ALA A 156 -21.99 -5.64 11.64
CA ALA A 156 -22.09 -5.25 13.04
C ALA A 156 -20.76 -5.37 13.81
N SER A 157 -19.76 -6.06 13.26
CA SER A 157 -18.45 -6.30 13.89
C SER A 157 -17.38 -5.29 13.53
N GLY A 158 -17.58 -4.46 12.49
CA GLY A 158 -16.59 -3.47 12.05
C GLY A 158 -17.13 -2.56 10.96
N ARG A 159 -16.46 -1.44 10.76
CA ARG A 159 -16.78 -0.46 9.70
C ARG A 159 -16.48 -1.01 8.29
N PHE A 160 -15.53 -1.94 8.22
CA PHE A 160 -15.11 -2.59 6.97
C PHE A 160 -15.19 -4.10 7.12
N THR A 161 -15.63 -4.77 6.08
CA THR A 161 -15.69 -6.24 6.05
C THR A 161 -14.31 -6.84 5.73
N ILE A 162 -14.13 -8.12 6.02
CA ILE A 162 -12.85 -8.82 5.76
C ILE A 162 -12.50 -8.82 4.25
N ALA A 163 -13.51 -8.83 3.36
CA ALA A 163 -13.27 -8.72 1.92
C ALA A 163 -12.75 -7.35 1.46
N GLN A 164 -12.90 -6.33 2.31
CA GLN A 164 -12.41 -4.97 2.08
C GLN A 164 -11.08 -4.69 2.79
N PHE A 165 -10.53 -5.68 3.50
CA PHE A 165 -9.30 -5.54 4.26
C PHE A 165 -8.07 -5.48 3.35
N GLY A 166 -7.02 -4.80 3.83
CA GLY A 166 -5.71 -4.73 3.22
C GLY A 166 -5.24 -3.33 2.89
N PHE A 167 -3.93 -3.13 2.87
CA PHE A 167 -3.29 -1.83 2.62
C PHE A 167 -3.69 -1.25 1.27
N LYS A 168 -3.64 -2.07 0.22
CA LYS A 168 -4.04 -1.67 -1.14
C LYS A 168 -5.49 -1.23 -1.18
N LYS A 169 -6.43 -2.09 -0.72
CA LYS A 169 -7.87 -1.79 -0.72
C LYS A 169 -8.21 -0.55 0.11
N SER A 170 -7.50 -0.33 1.22
CA SER A 170 -7.66 0.88 2.03
C SER A 170 -7.22 2.13 1.27
N THR A 171 -6.05 2.09 0.62
CA THR A 171 -5.55 3.21 -0.19
C THR A 171 -6.44 3.46 -1.41
N GLU A 172 -6.93 2.42 -2.08
CA GLU A 172 -7.86 2.53 -3.22
C GLU A 172 -9.18 3.21 -2.81
N ARG A 173 -9.79 2.82 -1.68
CA ARG A 173 -11.01 3.49 -1.16
C ARG A 173 -10.76 4.97 -0.87
N THR A 174 -9.65 5.25 -0.20
CA THR A 174 -9.23 6.62 0.12
C THR A 174 -9.05 7.45 -1.15
N LEU A 175 -8.32 6.91 -2.13
CA LEU A 175 -8.07 7.57 -3.42
C LEU A 175 -9.38 7.81 -4.19
N ALA A 176 -10.29 6.82 -4.21
CA ALA A 176 -11.59 6.96 -4.87
C ALA A 176 -12.43 8.08 -4.23
N SER A 177 -12.45 8.17 -2.89
CA SER A 177 -13.12 9.26 -2.17
C SER A 177 -12.47 10.63 -2.46
N MET A 178 -11.13 10.69 -2.43
CA MET A 178 -10.39 11.91 -2.74
C MET A 178 -10.61 12.36 -4.20
N LYS A 179 -10.66 11.40 -5.15
CA LYS A 179 -10.92 11.71 -6.55
C LYS A 179 -12.29 12.37 -6.72
N ARG A 180 -13.34 11.82 -6.12
CA ARG A 180 -14.68 12.44 -6.16
C ARG A 180 -14.68 13.87 -5.62
N ALA A 181 -13.99 14.09 -4.49
CA ALA A 181 -13.88 15.43 -3.92
C ALA A 181 -13.06 16.38 -4.82
N LYS A 182 -11.97 15.89 -5.42
CA LYS A 182 -11.12 16.66 -6.34
C LYS A 182 -11.89 17.08 -7.59
N ASP A 183 -12.62 16.14 -8.20
CA ASP A 183 -13.45 16.39 -9.40
C ASP A 183 -14.51 17.46 -9.15
N ASN A 184 -14.98 17.61 -7.89
CA ASN A 184 -15.95 18.62 -7.46
C ASN A 184 -15.31 19.90 -6.90
N GLY A 185 -13.98 20.03 -6.93
CA GLY A 185 -13.26 21.19 -6.37
C GLY A 185 -13.32 21.30 -4.84
N LYS A 186 -13.61 20.19 -4.14
CA LYS A 186 -13.84 20.13 -2.68
C LYS A 186 -12.84 19.23 -1.94
N LEU A 187 -11.68 18.96 -2.53
CA LEU A 187 -10.63 18.22 -1.87
C LEU A 187 -9.73 19.14 -1.04
N PHE A 188 -9.85 19.07 0.27
CA PHE A 188 -8.98 19.73 1.22
C PHE A 188 -8.00 18.70 1.80
N LEU A 189 -6.86 18.55 1.16
CA LEU A 189 -5.82 17.58 1.53
C LEU A 189 -4.51 18.31 1.79
N LYS A 190 -3.87 18.02 2.92
CA LYS A 190 -2.60 18.58 3.33
C LYS A 190 -1.60 17.46 3.64
N TYR A 191 -0.37 17.62 3.18
CA TYR A 191 0.78 16.86 3.64
C TYR A 191 1.46 17.61 4.79
N GLU A 192 1.63 16.96 5.93
CA GLU A 192 2.23 17.56 7.14
C GLU A 192 3.69 17.15 7.36
N GLY A 193 4.30 16.50 6.36
CA GLY A 193 5.70 16.05 6.45
C GLY A 193 5.82 14.65 7.05
N ILE A 194 7.07 14.32 7.38
CA ILE A 194 7.41 13.07 8.06
C ILE A 194 7.38 13.30 9.57
N VAL A 195 6.58 12.51 10.27
CA VAL A 195 6.39 12.61 11.72
C VAL A 195 6.63 11.26 12.41
N PRO A 196 7.14 11.24 13.64
CA PRO A 196 7.12 10.03 14.46
C PRO A 196 5.70 9.75 14.95
N VAL A 197 5.28 8.47 14.90
CA VAL A 197 3.95 8.04 15.33
C VAL A 197 4.08 7.21 16.60
N GLU A 198 3.63 7.75 17.73
CA GLU A 198 3.77 7.11 19.06
C GLU A 198 3.10 5.73 19.10
N LYS A 199 1.89 5.60 18.54
CA LYS A 199 1.15 4.33 18.43
C LYS A 199 1.89 3.23 17.64
N LEU A 200 2.91 3.61 16.88
CA LEU A 200 3.78 2.72 16.11
C LEU A 200 5.21 2.68 16.68
N GLY A 201 5.36 2.96 17.99
CA GLY A 201 6.68 2.95 18.65
C GLY A 201 7.64 4.03 18.16
N GLY A 202 7.13 5.15 17.65
CA GLY A 202 7.96 6.24 17.12
C GLY A 202 8.36 6.06 15.65
N GLN A 203 7.80 5.09 14.93
CA GLN A 203 8.05 4.91 13.50
C GLN A 203 7.77 6.20 12.74
N LYS A 204 8.72 6.60 11.86
CA LYS A 204 8.56 7.77 10.98
C LYS A 204 7.59 7.47 9.84
N CYS A 205 6.59 8.33 9.68
CA CYS A 205 5.57 8.17 8.65
C CYS A 205 5.30 9.50 7.95
N HIS A 206 5.02 9.44 6.65
CA HIS A 206 4.39 10.54 5.92
C HIS A 206 2.98 10.74 6.48
N LYS A 207 2.68 11.96 6.94
CA LYS A 207 1.38 12.32 7.50
C LYS A 207 0.58 13.14 6.51
N PHE A 208 -0.64 12.68 6.22
CA PHE A 208 -1.62 13.40 5.40
C PHE A 208 -2.88 13.66 6.22
N VAL A 209 -3.46 14.84 6.05
CA VAL A 209 -4.73 15.20 6.69
C VAL A 209 -5.69 15.70 5.62
N ARG A 210 -6.85 15.05 5.53
CA ARG A 210 -7.96 15.52 4.73
C ARG A 210 -9.04 16.08 5.67
N SER A 211 -9.25 17.38 5.64
CA SER A 211 -10.23 18.08 6.46
C SER A 211 -10.45 19.50 5.93
N PRO A 212 -11.71 19.98 5.86
CA PRO A 212 -12.94 19.23 6.07
C PRO A 212 -13.32 18.35 4.88
N TYR A 213 -14.23 17.41 5.10
CA TYR A 213 -15.02 16.79 4.03
C TYR A 213 -16.23 17.67 3.72
N ASP A 214 -16.44 18.02 2.47
CA ASP A 214 -17.57 18.83 2.02
C ASP A 214 -18.27 18.18 0.81
N PRO A 215 -19.47 17.62 0.97
CA PRO A 215 -20.16 17.35 2.24
C PRO A 215 -19.46 16.26 3.07
N PRO A 216 -19.78 16.14 4.37
CA PRO A 216 -19.36 14.98 5.19
C PRO A 216 -19.78 13.67 4.53
N GLU A 217 -18.90 12.66 4.63
CA GLU A 217 -19.21 11.31 4.14
C GLU A 217 -20.00 10.48 5.19
N GLU A 218 -20.10 9.18 4.95
CA GLU A 218 -20.80 8.22 5.80
C GLU A 218 -20.44 8.39 7.28
N ASP A 219 -21.40 8.26 8.19
CA ASP A 219 -21.26 8.51 9.63
C ASP A 219 -20.79 9.94 9.98
N GLN A 220 -21.05 10.93 9.12
CA GLN A 220 -20.60 12.31 9.31
C GLN A 220 -19.07 12.46 9.33
N LEU A 221 -18.34 11.58 8.66
CA LEU A 221 -16.88 11.70 8.51
C LEU A 221 -16.51 13.07 7.94
N SER A 222 -15.68 13.81 8.68
CA SER A 222 -15.25 15.17 8.34
C SER A 222 -13.74 15.33 8.34
N GLU A 223 -13.02 14.47 9.05
CA GLU A 223 -11.56 14.50 9.10
C GLU A 223 -10.98 13.09 8.99
N LEU A 224 -9.97 12.95 8.15
CA LEU A 224 -9.19 11.73 7.98
C LEU A 224 -7.70 12.07 8.09
N THR A 225 -7.04 11.55 9.11
CA THR A 225 -5.58 11.56 9.23
C THR A 225 -5.03 10.22 8.78
N LEU A 226 -4.01 10.23 7.92
CA LEU A 226 -3.37 9.04 7.35
C LEU A 226 -1.88 9.06 7.65
N TYR A 227 -1.34 7.89 7.98
CA TYR A 227 0.07 7.66 8.18
C TYR A 227 0.56 6.57 7.24
N TYR A 228 1.54 6.92 6.40
CA TYR A 228 2.20 5.99 5.49
C TYR A 228 3.66 5.82 5.90
N ASP A 229 4.12 4.58 6.04
CA ASP A 229 5.53 4.33 6.33
C ASP A 229 6.44 4.90 5.23
N THR A 230 7.67 5.27 5.62
CA THR A 230 8.60 5.94 4.69
C THR A 230 9.33 4.98 3.76
N GLU A 231 9.31 3.67 4.05
CA GLU A 231 10.04 2.66 3.29
C GLU A 231 9.19 2.04 2.18
N HIS A 232 8.02 1.49 2.53
CA HIS A 232 7.16 0.76 1.58
C HIS A 232 5.96 1.58 1.12
N TRP A 233 5.71 2.73 1.75
CA TRP A 233 4.56 3.61 1.51
C TRP A 233 3.22 2.93 1.75
N LEU A 234 3.18 2.05 2.77
CA LEU A 234 1.95 1.39 3.20
C LEU A 234 1.20 2.27 4.20
N GLN A 235 -0.11 2.27 4.12
CA GLN A 235 -0.98 2.98 5.08
C GLN A 235 -0.96 2.25 6.43
N VAL A 236 0.03 2.57 7.28
CA VAL A 236 0.23 1.93 8.60
C VAL A 236 -0.58 2.58 9.71
N GLY A 237 -1.31 3.65 9.44
CA GLY A 237 -2.20 4.26 10.40
C GLY A 237 -3.30 5.09 9.75
N ALA A 238 -4.47 5.13 10.41
CA ALA A 238 -5.58 6.01 10.03
C ALA A 238 -6.40 6.41 11.26
N ILE A 239 -6.80 7.68 11.33
CA ILE A 239 -7.72 8.21 12.34
C ILE A 239 -8.84 8.94 11.62
N LEU A 240 -10.09 8.55 11.93
CA LEU A 240 -11.32 9.09 11.36
C LEU A 240 -12.10 9.83 12.44
N ARG A 241 -12.55 11.06 12.14
CA ARG A 241 -13.37 11.86 13.06
C ARG A 241 -14.60 12.41 12.33
N ASP A 242 -15.69 12.54 13.10
CA ASP A 242 -16.90 13.17 12.62
C ASP A 242 -16.82 14.72 12.66
N VAL A 243 -17.90 15.39 12.23
CA VAL A 243 -18.04 16.85 12.24
C VAL A 243 -17.96 17.47 13.65
N LYS A 244 -18.11 16.66 14.71
CA LYS A 244 -17.98 17.08 16.11
C LYS A 244 -16.60 16.76 16.69
N GLY A 245 -15.68 16.23 15.88
CA GLY A 245 -14.37 15.76 16.30
C GLY A 245 -14.38 14.43 17.06
N GLN A 246 -15.53 13.74 17.14
CA GLN A 246 -15.62 12.44 17.80
C GLN A 246 -14.92 11.35 16.99
N LEU A 247 -14.27 10.42 17.67
CA LEU A 247 -13.63 9.28 17.04
C LEU A 247 -14.65 8.36 16.37
N LEU A 248 -14.53 8.17 15.07
CA LEU A 248 -15.25 7.18 14.27
C LEU A 248 -14.46 5.90 14.12
N GLY A 249 -13.14 6.01 13.91
CA GLY A 249 -12.25 4.88 13.79
C GLY A 249 -10.79 5.27 13.98
N GLU A 250 -10.04 4.39 14.61
CA GLU A 250 -8.60 4.48 14.75
C GLU A 250 -8.01 3.11 14.43
N TYR A 251 -7.02 3.09 13.54
CA TYR A 251 -6.41 1.88 13.00
C TYR A 251 -4.90 2.06 12.95
N PHE A 252 -4.15 1.12 13.55
CA PHE A 252 -2.71 1.10 13.48
C PHE A 252 -2.20 -0.30 13.18
N PHE A 253 -1.18 -0.39 12.34
CA PHE A 253 -0.59 -1.63 11.87
C PHE A 253 0.90 -1.60 12.23
N SER A 254 1.28 -2.41 13.23
CA SER A 254 2.63 -2.50 13.75
C SER A 254 3.26 -3.86 13.41
N ASN A 255 4.58 -3.99 13.57
CA ASN A 255 5.33 -5.23 13.31
C ASN A 255 5.10 -5.77 11.89
N VAL A 256 5.02 -4.88 10.90
CA VAL A 256 4.74 -5.27 9.51
C VAL A 256 5.92 -6.05 8.95
N GLN A 257 5.66 -7.28 8.52
CA GLN A 257 6.58 -8.14 7.81
C GLN A 257 6.11 -8.23 6.35
N ILE A 258 6.95 -7.83 5.42
CA ILE A 258 6.64 -7.82 3.99
C ILE A 258 7.06 -9.15 3.36
N ASN A 259 6.17 -9.72 2.54
CA ASN A 259 6.38 -10.95 1.77
C ASN A 259 6.95 -12.11 2.60
N PRO A 260 6.43 -12.39 3.82
CA PRO A 260 6.89 -13.54 4.56
C PRO A 260 6.53 -14.85 3.82
N GLU A 261 7.33 -15.86 3.98
CA GLU A 261 6.98 -17.19 3.48
C GLU A 261 5.82 -17.77 4.28
N PHE A 262 4.69 -17.91 3.64
CA PHE A 262 3.52 -18.58 4.23
C PHE A 262 3.44 -20.03 3.78
N SER A 263 3.20 -20.94 4.74
CA SER A 263 2.75 -22.28 4.38
C SER A 263 1.26 -22.27 4.03
N ASP A 264 0.83 -23.15 3.12
CA ASP A 264 -0.59 -23.23 2.73
C ASP A 264 -1.50 -23.48 3.93
N LYS A 265 -1.04 -24.21 4.95
CA LYS A 265 -1.81 -24.48 6.19
C LYS A 265 -2.24 -23.22 6.94
N GLN A 266 -1.54 -22.10 6.75
CA GLN A 266 -1.86 -20.83 7.42
C GLN A 266 -3.13 -20.17 6.87
N PHE A 267 -3.60 -20.59 5.68
CA PHE A 267 -4.82 -20.09 5.05
C PHE A 267 -5.84 -21.21 4.82
N THR A 268 -5.80 -22.27 5.61
CA THR A 268 -6.78 -23.35 5.59
C THR A 268 -7.62 -23.35 6.87
N ARG A 269 -8.67 -24.18 6.87
CA ARG A 269 -9.52 -24.40 8.05
C ARG A 269 -8.74 -24.76 9.32
N ASP A 270 -7.59 -25.41 9.17
CA ASP A 270 -6.74 -25.83 10.29
C ASP A 270 -6.06 -24.66 11.00
N ALA A 271 -6.00 -23.47 10.38
CA ALA A 271 -5.45 -22.26 11.01
C ALA A 271 -6.42 -21.64 12.04
N LEU A 272 -7.69 -22.04 12.03
CA LEU A 272 -8.73 -21.60 12.95
C LEU A 272 -8.78 -22.52 14.18
#